data_0787c12667a7b99c1b0dc9c4525d10da
#
_entry.id   0787c12667a7b99c1b0dc9c4525d10da
#
_cell.length_a   1.000
_cell.length_b   1.000
_cell.length_c   1.000
_cell.angle_alpha   90.00
_cell.angle_beta   90.00
_cell.angle_gamma   90.00
#
_symmetry.space_group_name_H-M   'P 1'
#
loop_
_entity.id
_entity.type
_entity.pdbx_description
1 polymer ?
#
loop_
_entity_poly.entity_id
_entity_poly.type
_entity_poly.pdbx_seq_one_letter_code
_entity_poly.pdbx_strand_id
1 'polypeptide(L)'
;TGSDATVPVATQDGPDYVFHRAHERMLFQTSYTLENNGSVICIPNNGQCFCLAWLKSNGALWEQETARGFQWFAFFLSALFLAFYGYQTWKSTCGWEEIYVATIEMIKFIIEYFHEFDEPAVIYSSGGNKTVWLRYAEWLLTCPVILIHLSNLTGLANDYNKRTMALLVSDIGTIVWGTTAALATGWVKWLFYCIGLVYGTQTFYNAGIIYVEAYHTVPKGRCRQVVTGMAWLFFVSWGMFPILFILGPEGFGVLSVAGSTIGHTIADLLSKNIWGLLGHYLRVLIHEHILIHGDIRKTTKLNIGGTEIEVETLVEDEAEAGAV
;
A
#
# COMPACT_ATOMS: atom_id res chain seq x y z
N THR A 1 14.59 -53.10 -16.25
CA THR A 1 14.21 -53.47 -14.86
C THR A 1 14.14 -52.16 -14.07
N GLY A 2 12.97 -51.54 -14.13
CA GLY A 2 12.69 -50.35 -13.35
C GLY A 2 12.45 -50.76 -11.89
N SER A 3 13.23 -50.21 -10.99
CA SER A 3 12.92 -50.23 -9.57
C SER A 3 11.85 -49.16 -9.34
N ASP A 4 10.60 -49.56 -9.14
CA ASP A 4 9.57 -48.75 -8.54
C ASP A 4 10.04 -48.35 -7.13
N ALA A 5 10.66 -47.17 -7.04
CA ALA A 5 10.91 -46.55 -5.75
C ALA A 5 9.55 -46.13 -5.20
N THR A 6 8.95 -46.97 -4.37
CA THR A 6 7.78 -46.62 -3.58
C THR A 6 8.17 -45.42 -2.70
N VAL A 7 7.66 -44.27 -3.05
CA VAL A 7 7.77 -43.07 -2.24
C VAL A 7 7.06 -43.31 -0.91
N PRO A 8 7.73 -43.21 0.25
CA PRO A 8 7.06 -43.39 1.52
C PRO A 8 5.93 -42.38 1.66
N VAL A 9 4.72 -42.88 1.83
CA VAL A 9 3.58 -42.04 2.22
C VAL A 9 3.92 -41.46 3.59
N ALA A 10 4.10 -40.17 3.66
CA ALA A 10 4.33 -39.48 4.95
C ALA A 10 3.10 -39.73 5.82
N THR A 11 3.30 -40.42 6.94
CA THR A 11 2.27 -40.58 7.96
C THR A 11 1.88 -39.21 8.50
N GLN A 12 0.64 -39.05 8.87
CA GLN A 12 -0.07 -37.79 9.28
C GLN A 12 0.51 -37.05 10.49
N ASP A 13 1.72 -37.34 10.95
CA ASP A 13 2.34 -36.80 12.14
C ASP A 13 3.20 -35.50 11.90
N GLY A 14 3.01 -34.81 10.78
CA GLY A 14 3.54 -33.49 10.53
C GLY A 14 2.63 -32.41 11.13
N PRO A 15 3.03 -31.12 11.17
CA PRO A 15 2.23 -30.08 11.81
C PRO A 15 0.84 -30.02 11.18
N ASP A 16 -0.09 -30.72 11.81
CA ASP A 16 -1.45 -31.07 11.35
C ASP A 16 -2.28 -29.87 10.88
N TYR A 17 -1.97 -28.69 11.36
CA TYR A 17 -2.75 -27.49 11.10
C TYR A 17 -2.66 -26.98 9.65
N VAL A 18 -1.52 -27.12 8.97
CA VAL A 18 -1.36 -26.65 7.58
C VAL A 18 -2.12 -27.59 6.62
N PHE A 19 -2.09 -28.89 6.94
CA PHE A 19 -2.74 -29.91 6.13
C PHE A 19 -4.24 -29.94 6.31
N HIS A 20 -4.74 -29.71 7.52
CA HIS A 20 -6.17 -29.80 7.84
C HIS A 20 -6.99 -28.79 7.03
N ARG A 21 -6.51 -27.57 6.86
CA ARG A 21 -7.21 -26.55 6.06
C ARG A 21 -7.04 -26.71 4.56
N ALA A 22 -5.88 -27.14 4.12
CA ALA A 22 -5.70 -27.51 2.74
C ALA A 22 -6.67 -28.64 2.37
N HIS A 23 -6.85 -29.61 3.28
CA HIS A 23 -7.79 -30.71 3.09
C HIS A 23 -9.26 -30.27 3.10
N GLU A 24 -9.66 -29.32 3.92
CA GLU A 24 -11.05 -28.85 3.99
C GLU A 24 -11.47 -27.98 2.80
N ARG A 25 -10.53 -27.25 2.19
CA ARG A 25 -10.82 -26.33 1.07
C ARG A 25 -10.59 -26.89 -0.31
N MET A 26 -9.73 -27.89 -0.42
CA MET A 26 -9.40 -28.50 -1.70
C MET A 26 -9.40 -30.00 -1.49
N LEU A 27 -10.07 -30.76 -2.26
CA LEU A 27 -10.07 -32.25 -2.27
C LEU A 27 -8.64 -32.75 -2.51
N PHE A 28 -7.76 -32.63 -1.51
CA PHE A 28 -6.38 -33.07 -1.58
C PHE A 28 -6.24 -34.58 -1.40
N GLN A 29 -5.78 -35.24 -2.42
CA GLN A 29 -4.88 -36.40 -2.24
C GLN A 29 -3.46 -35.81 -2.19
N THR A 30 -2.87 -35.73 -1.02
CA THR A 30 -1.49 -35.27 -0.85
C THR A 30 -0.54 -36.36 -1.27
N SER A 31 0.13 -36.23 -2.38
CA SER A 31 1.33 -36.98 -2.70
C SER A 31 2.56 -36.14 -2.34
N TYR A 32 3.45 -36.70 -1.53
CA TYR A 32 4.71 -36.09 -1.19
C TYR A 32 5.81 -36.67 -2.08
N THR A 33 6.54 -35.80 -2.77
CA THR A 33 7.79 -36.16 -3.42
C THR A 33 8.96 -35.53 -2.69
N LEU A 34 10.01 -36.26 -2.42
CA LEU A 34 11.28 -35.75 -1.88
C LEU A 34 12.17 -35.38 -3.06
N GLU A 35 12.41 -34.09 -3.23
CA GLU A 35 13.34 -33.60 -4.21
C GLU A 35 14.39 -32.71 -3.50
N ASN A 36 15.67 -33.04 -3.64
CA ASN A 36 16.82 -32.27 -3.13
C ASN A 36 16.71 -31.78 -1.67
N ASN A 37 16.46 -32.69 -0.71
CA ASN A 37 16.31 -32.40 0.72
C ASN A 37 15.08 -31.60 1.13
N GLY A 38 14.10 -31.39 0.28
CA GLY A 38 12.83 -30.72 0.59
C GLY A 38 11.62 -31.62 0.33
N SER A 39 10.64 -31.64 1.23
CA SER A 39 9.35 -32.26 0.97
C SER A 39 8.55 -31.32 0.06
N VAL A 40 8.04 -31.84 -1.04
CA VAL A 40 7.20 -31.12 -1.99
C VAL A 40 5.78 -31.64 -1.92
N ILE A 41 4.80 -30.77 -1.83
CA ILE A 41 3.38 -31.11 -1.89
C ILE A 41 2.84 -30.67 -3.23
N CYS A 42 2.28 -31.60 -3.98
CA CYS A 42 1.65 -31.32 -5.25
C CYS A 42 0.14 -31.36 -5.14
N ILE A 43 -0.53 -30.36 -5.71
CA ILE A 43 -1.99 -30.31 -5.79
C ILE A 43 -2.41 -31.18 -6.97
N PRO A 44 -3.20 -32.25 -6.73
CA PRO A 44 -3.77 -33.05 -7.83
C PRO A 44 -4.66 -32.11 -8.67
N ASN A 45 -4.67 -32.22 -9.93
CA ASN A 45 -5.50 -31.53 -10.90
C ASN A 45 -5.01 -30.17 -11.43
N ASN A 46 -4.08 -29.47 -10.80
CA ASN A 46 -3.54 -28.24 -11.40
C ASN A 46 -2.02 -28.27 -11.67
N GLY A 47 -1.35 -29.37 -11.30
CA GLY A 47 0.08 -29.56 -11.54
C GLY A 47 1.01 -28.68 -10.69
N GLN A 48 0.48 -27.95 -9.72
CA GLN A 48 1.28 -27.08 -8.84
C GLN A 48 1.86 -27.89 -7.67
N CYS A 49 3.15 -27.69 -7.44
CA CYS A 49 3.89 -28.33 -6.35
C CYS A 49 4.54 -27.27 -5.46
N PHE A 50 4.44 -27.45 -4.16
CA PHE A 50 4.92 -26.51 -3.17
C PHE A 50 5.89 -27.15 -2.18
N CYS A 51 6.98 -26.45 -1.84
CA CYS A 51 7.89 -26.91 -0.81
C CYS A 51 7.24 -26.77 0.59
N LEU A 52 7.39 -27.81 1.43
CA LEU A 52 6.83 -27.78 2.79
C LEU A 52 7.37 -26.63 3.65
N ALA A 53 8.68 -26.32 3.52
CA ALA A 53 9.28 -25.18 4.22
C ALA A 53 8.60 -23.87 3.87
N TRP A 54 8.07 -23.77 2.70
CA TRP A 54 7.36 -22.67 2.15
C TRP A 54 5.92 -22.50 2.66
N LEU A 55 5.20 -23.60 2.79
CA LEU A 55 3.90 -23.57 3.45
C LEU A 55 4.03 -23.17 4.91
N LYS A 56 5.11 -23.59 5.59
CA LYS A 56 5.41 -23.17 6.96
C LYS A 56 5.67 -21.66 7.10
N SER A 57 6.15 -20.99 6.06
CA SER A 57 6.37 -19.56 6.06
C SER A 57 5.09 -18.73 6.12
N ASN A 58 3.93 -19.33 5.87
CA ASN A 58 2.64 -18.67 6.01
C ASN A 58 2.34 -18.23 7.44
N GLY A 59 2.98 -18.85 8.44
CA GLY A 59 2.70 -18.62 9.85
C GLY A 59 1.73 -19.66 10.44
N ALA A 60 1.48 -19.56 11.73
CA ALA A 60 0.55 -20.43 12.43
C ALA A 60 -0.89 -20.21 11.92
N LEU A 61 -1.76 -21.22 12.10
CA LEU A 61 -3.16 -21.14 11.64
C LEU A 61 -3.90 -19.93 12.21
N TRP A 62 -3.71 -19.66 13.49
CA TRP A 62 -4.36 -18.53 14.14
C TRP A 62 -3.88 -17.19 13.56
N GLU A 63 -2.60 -17.07 13.14
CA GLU A 63 -2.08 -15.88 12.45
C GLU A 63 -2.75 -15.72 11.07
N GLN A 64 -2.86 -16.81 10.31
CA GLN A 64 -3.51 -16.79 8.99
C GLN A 64 -5.00 -16.43 9.11
N GLU A 65 -5.71 -16.95 10.14
CA GLU A 65 -7.10 -16.59 10.38
C GLU A 65 -7.26 -15.13 10.80
N THR A 66 -6.34 -14.66 11.63
CA THR A 66 -6.31 -13.25 12.01
C THR A 66 -6.06 -12.37 10.79
N ALA A 67 -5.10 -12.70 9.93
CA ALA A 67 -4.84 -11.97 8.69
C ALA A 67 -6.08 -11.95 7.78
N ARG A 68 -6.75 -13.08 7.59
CA ARG A 68 -8.01 -13.15 6.84
C ARG A 68 -9.11 -12.29 7.47
N GLY A 69 -9.18 -12.26 8.80
CA GLY A 69 -10.10 -11.36 9.51
C GLY A 69 -9.83 -9.89 9.22
N PHE A 70 -8.55 -9.48 9.20
CA PHE A 70 -8.15 -8.12 8.82
C PHE A 70 -8.47 -7.82 7.35
N GLN A 71 -8.22 -8.73 6.43
CA GLN A 71 -8.55 -8.56 5.00
C GLN A 71 -10.07 -8.44 4.79
N TRP A 72 -10.85 -9.25 5.49
CA TRP A 72 -12.31 -9.17 5.45
C TRP A 72 -12.84 -7.84 6.00
N PHE A 73 -12.30 -7.41 7.13
CA PHE A 73 -12.61 -6.10 7.69
C PHE A 73 -12.23 -4.97 6.73
N ALA A 74 -11.05 -5.04 6.13
CA ALA A 74 -10.57 -4.05 5.17
C ALA A 74 -11.42 -4.03 3.90
N PHE A 75 -11.88 -5.19 3.41
CA PHE A 75 -12.82 -5.26 2.29
C PHE A 75 -14.12 -4.51 2.58
N PHE A 76 -14.75 -4.76 3.74
CA PHE A 76 -15.98 -4.06 4.10
C PHE A 76 -15.77 -2.57 4.31
N LEU A 77 -14.67 -2.20 4.93
CA LEU A 77 -14.34 -0.80 5.16
C LEU A 77 -14.12 -0.07 3.82
N SER A 78 -13.37 -0.67 2.88
CA SER A 78 -13.17 -0.11 1.54
C SER A 78 -14.47 -0.05 0.73
N ALA A 79 -15.36 -1.05 0.86
CA ALA A 79 -16.69 -1.02 0.26
C ALA A 79 -17.57 0.12 0.82
N LEU A 80 -17.49 0.37 2.14
CA LEU A 80 -18.17 1.49 2.78
C LEU A 80 -17.64 2.84 2.28
N PHE A 81 -16.31 2.99 2.18
CA PHE A 81 -15.71 4.19 1.61
C PHE A 81 -16.10 4.38 0.14
N LEU A 82 -16.11 3.31 -0.65
CA LEU A 82 -16.54 3.37 -2.05
C LEU A 82 -18.00 3.88 -2.15
N ALA A 83 -18.90 3.35 -1.34
CA ALA A 83 -20.30 3.81 -1.29
C ALA A 83 -20.40 5.28 -0.85
N PHE A 84 -19.63 5.67 0.16
CA PHE A 84 -19.56 7.05 0.64
C PHE A 84 -19.06 8.00 -0.44
N TYR A 85 -17.91 7.70 -1.07
CA TYR A 85 -17.34 8.55 -2.12
C TYR A 85 -18.23 8.58 -3.37
N GLY A 86 -18.86 7.47 -3.75
CA GLY A 86 -19.84 7.43 -4.82
C GLY A 86 -21.02 8.37 -4.58
N TYR A 87 -21.54 8.39 -3.35
CA TYR A 87 -22.59 9.33 -2.95
C TYR A 87 -22.11 10.80 -2.97
N GLN A 88 -20.89 11.06 -2.47
CA GLN A 88 -20.31 12.41 -2.48
C GLN A 88 -20.00 12.90 -3.90
N THR A 89 -19.58 12.02 -4.79
CA THR A 89 -19.35 12.37 -6.21
C THR A 89 -20.65 12.72 -6.90
N TRP A 90 -21.73 11.96 -6.61
CA TRP A 90 -23.06 12.32 -7.13
C TRP A 90 -23.49 13.72 -6.68
N LYS A 91 -23.07 14.15 -5.49
CA LYS A 91 -23.26 15.52 -5.00
C LYS A 91 -22.22 16.53 -5.50
N SER A 92 -21.30 16.12 -6.37
CA SER A 92 -20.20 16.93 -6.90
C SER A 92 -19.23 17.47 -5.83
N THR A 93 -19.09 16.77 -4.70
CA THR A 93 -18.23 17.16 -3.59
C THR A 93 -16.98 16.30 -3.47
N CYS A 94 -16.84 15.24 -4.27
CA CYS A 94 -15.71 14.32 -4.27
C CYS A 94 -15.12 14.19 -5.68
N GLY A 95 -13.83 13.90 -5.76
CA GLY A 95 -13.12 13.61 -7.01
C GLY A 95 -13.26 12.14 -7.43
N TRP A 96 -12.70 11.81 -8.58
CA TRP A 96 -12.64 10.44 -9.09
C TRP A 96 -11.57 9.60 -8.38
N GLU A 97 -10.55 10.28 -7.80
CA GLU A 97 -9.36 9.66 -7.22
C GLU A 97 -9.73 8.76 -6.04
N GLU A 98 -10.58 9.26 -5.16
CA GLU A 98 -11.02 8.53 -3.97
C GLU A 98 -11.85 7.29 -4.33
N ILE A 99 -12.73 7.40 -5.34
CA ILE A 99 -13.53 6.26 -5.85
C ILE A 99 -12.59 5.20 -6.44
N TYR A 100 -11.65 5.63 -7.27
CA TYR A 100 -10.71 4.73 -7.94
C TYR A 100 -9.90 3.94 -6.91
N VAL A 101 -9.28 4.62 -5.95
CA VAL A 101 -8.47 3.99 -4.90
C VAL A 101 -9.31 3.02 -4.06
N ALA A 102 -10.49 3.44 -3.59
CA ALA A 102 -11.37 2.57 -2.80
C ALA A 102 -11.84 1.33 -3.59
N THR A 103 -12.05 1.45 -4.90
CA THR A 103 -12.43 0.32 -5.77
C THR A 103 -11.30 -0.69 -5.87
N ILE A 104 -10.08 -0.25 -6.15
CA ILE A 104 -8.91 -1.13 -6.28
C ILE A 104 -8.61 -1.82 -4.95
N GLU A 105 -8.65 -1.07 -3.83
CA GLU A 105 -8.48 -1.63 -2.48
C GLU A 105 -9.51 -2.72 -2.17
N MET A 106 -10.78 -2.46 -2.46
CA MET A 106 -11.84 -3.44 -2.24
C MET A 106 -11.59 -4.73 -3.03
N ILE A 107 -11.22 -4.60 -4.32
CA ILE A 107 -10.92 -5.76 -5.19
C ILE A 107 -9.70 -6.52 -4.66
N LYS A 108 -8.63 -5.81 -4.28
CA LYS A 108 -7.42 -6.42 -3.73
C LYS A 108 -7.73 -7.24 -2.48
N PHE A 109 -8.42 -6.66 -1.49
CA PHE A 109 -8.67 -7.35 -0.23
C PHE A 109 -9.54 -8.59 -0.37
N ILE A 110 -10.51 -8.61 -1.30
CA ILE A 110 -11.32 -9.81 -1.53
C ILE A 110 -10.50 -10.90 -2.23
N ILE A 111 -9.61 -10.54 -3.15
CA ILE A 111 -8.72 -11.51 -3.79
C ILE A 111 -7.72 -12.08 -2.78
N GLU A 112 -7.08 -11.23 -1.97
CA GLU A 112 -6.15 -11.66 -0.93
C GLU A 112 -6.84 -12.56 0.09
N TYR A 113 -8.06 -12.24 0.51
CA TYR A 113 -8.83 -13.06 1.44
C TYR A 113 -8.99 -14.51 0.96
N PHE A 114 -9.27 -14.71 -0.32
CA PHE A 114 -9.49 -16.05 -0.87
C PHE A 114 -8.19 -16.76 -1.26
N HIS A 115 -7.15 -16.06 -1.66
CA HIS A 115 -6.03 -16.66 -2.40
C HIS A 115 -4.63 -16.43 -1.80
N GLU A 116 -4.45 -15.54 -0.82
CA GLU A 116 -3.10 -15.14 -0.36
C GLU A 116 -2.26 -16.30 0.17
N PHE A 117 -2.87 -17.24 0.88
CA PHE A 117 -2.14 -18.34 1.50
C PHE A 117 -2.11 -19.61 0.64
N ASP A 118 -3.02 -19.72 -0.29
CA ASP A 118 -3.24 -20.94 -1.06
C ASP A 118 -2.69 -20.85 -2.48
N GLU A 119 -2.89 -19.72 -3.18
CA GLU A 119 -2.39 -19.45 -4.54
C GLU A 119 -2.78 -18.05 -5.03
N PRO A 120 -2.78 -17.79 -6.27
CA PRO A 120 -1.94 -17.05 -7.20
C PRO A 120 -1.65 -15.61 -6.81
N ALA A 121 -2.09 -15.13 -5.66
CA ALA A 121 -1.65 -13.82 -5.13
C ALA A 121 -0.17 -13.84 -4.71
N VAL A 122 0.45 -15.01 -4.71
CA VAL A 122 1.82 -15.24 -4.27
C VAL A 122 2.69 -15.75 -5.40
N ILE A 123 3.86 -15.14 -5.56
CA ILE A 123 4.89 -15.57 -6.52
C ILE A 123 6.10 -16.12 -5.76
N TYR A 124 6.75 -17.09 -6.35
CA TYR A 124 8.03 -17.61 -5.91
C TYR A 124 9.19 -17.02 -6.67
N SER A 125 10.21 -16.60 -5.95
CA SER A 125 11.52 -16.44 -6.54
C SER A 125 12.31 -17.76 -6.48
N SER A 126 13.28 -17.91 -7.39
CA SER A 126 14.17 -19.09 -7.45
C SER A 126 14.97 -19.34 -6.17
N GLY A 127 15.04 -18.38 -5.25
CA GLY A 127 15.71 -18.50 -3.94
C GLY A 127 14.78 -18.93 -2.81
N GLY A 128 13.54 -19.30 -3.08
CA GLY A 128 12.57 -19.74 -2.08
C GLY A 128 11.88 -18.60 -1.32
N ASN A 129 12.08 -17.34 -1.73
CA ASN A 129 11.35 -16.21 -1.17
C ASN A 129 9.91 -16.22 -1.64
N LYS A 130 9.03 -15.81 -0.75
CA LYS A 130 7.60 -15.69 -1.01
C LYS A 130 7.24 -14.22 -1.14
N THR A 131 6.62 -13.85 -2.23
CA THR A 131 6.24 -12.48 -2.54
C THR A 131 4.75 -12.42 -2.85
N VAL A 132 4.02 -11.60 -2.13
CA VAL A 132 2.60 -11.31 -2.43
C VAL A 132 2.57 -10.27 -3.57
N TRP A 133 2.62 -10.74 -4.81
CA TRP A 133 2.75 -9.89 -6.01
C TRP A 133 1.56 -8.94 -6.20
N LEU A 134 0.36 -9.37 -5.81
CA LEU A 134 -0.86 -8.57 -5.97
C LEU A 134 -0.75 -7.22 -5.23
N ARG A 135 -0.04 -7.21 -4.10
CA ARG A 135 0.23 -6.00 -3.32
C ARG A 135 1.01 -4.95 -4.13
N TYR A 136 2.08 -5.38 -4.81
CA TYR A 136 2.89 -4.48 -5.65
C TYR A 136 2.13 -4.01 -6.89
N ALA A 137 1.33 -4.87 -7.50
CA ALA A 137 0.46 -4.50 -8.63
C ALA A 137 -0.58 -3.47 -8.21
N GLU A 138 -1.18 -3.64 -7.04
CA GLU A 138 -2.14 -2.71 -6.48
C GLU A 138 -1.47 -1.35 -6.19
N TRP A 139 -0.27 -1.31 -5.59
CA TRP A 139 0.45 -0.07 -5.34
C TRP A 139 0.78 0.70 -6.61
N LEU A 140 1.16 0.03 -7.69
CA LEU A 140 1.37 0.68 -8.99
C LEU A 140 0.11 1.36 -9.54
N LEU A 141 -1.07 0.88 -9.17
CA LEU A 141 -2.34 1.46 -9.58
C LEU A 141 -2.78 2.60 -8.65
N THR A 142 -2.62 2.45 -7.34
CA THR A 142 -3.21 3.36 -6.35
C THR A 142 -2.27 4.47 -5.90
N CYS A 143 -0.97 4.18 -5.70
CA CYS A 143 -0.04 5.19 -5.18
C CYS A 143 0.11 6.41 -6.10
N PRO A 144 0.26 6.26 -7.43
CA PRO A 144 0.30 7.43 -8.32
C PRO A 144 -0.97 8.29 -8.24
N VAL A 145 -2.14 7.67 -8.08
CA VAL A 145 -3.42 8.40 -7.96
C VAL A 145 -3.49 9.16 -6.64
N ILE A 146 -3.03 8.56 -5.53
CA ILE A 146 -2.93 9.24 -4.23
C ILE A 146 -1.99 10.46 -4.33
N LEU A 147 -0.86 10.33 -5.03
CA LEU A 147 0.09 11.41 -5.20
C LEU A 147 -0.42 12.51 -6.13
N ILE A 148 -1.24 12.17 -7.13
CA ILE A 148 -1.98 13.17 -7.93
C ILE A 148 -2.96 13.92 -7.02
N HIS A 149 -3.72 13.20 -6.20
CA HIS A 149 -4.62 13.83 -5.23
C HIS A 149 -3.86 14.75 -4.26
N LEU A 150 -2.71 14.30 -3.73
CA LEU A 150 -1.83 15.13 -2.89
C LEU A 150 -1.39 16.40 -3.62
N SER A 151 -0.95 16.28 -4.88
CA SER A 151 -0.57 17.43 -5.69
C SER A 151 -1.72 18.41 -5.92
N ASN A 152 -2.94 17.89 -6.02
CA ASN A 152 -4.16 18.71 -6.20
C ASN A 152 -4.56 19.48 -4.94
N LEU A 153 -4.04 19.15 -3.75
CA LEU A 153 -4.32 19.90 -2.52
C LEU A 153 -3.79 21.34 -2.59
N THR A 154 -2.71 21.57 -3.33
CA THR A 154 -2.11 22.89 -3.46
C THR A 154 -2.69 23.71 -4.62
N GLY A 155 -3.07 23.04 -5.71
CA GLY A 155 -3.80 23.61 -6.87
C GLY A 155 -3.17 24.77 -7.62
N LEU A 156 -1.97 25.24 -7.27
CA LEU A 156 -1.62 26.64 -7.46
C LEU A 156 -0.23 26.95 -8.01
N ALA A 157 0.66 25.99 -8.14
CA ALA A 157 2.02 26.36 -8.48
C ALA A 157 2.27 26.38 -9.99
N ASN A 158 2.97 27.39 -10.49
CA ASN A 158 3.51 27.43 -11.84
C ASN A 158 4.37 26.19 -12.17
N ASP A 159 4.89 25.50 -11.14
CA ASP A 159 5.69 24.28 -11.24
C ASP A 159 4.90 22.98 -10.95
N TYR A 160 3.57 23.04 -10.87
CA TYR A 160 2.72 21.90 -10.56
C TYR A 160 3.07 20.65 -11.39
N ASN A 161 3.11 20.78 -12.70
CA ASN A 161 3.40 19.65 -13.59
C ASN A 161 4.80 19.05 -13.33
N LYS A 162 5.82 19.87 -13.10
CA LYS A 162 7.19 19.43 -12.86
C LYS A 162 7.31 18.67 -11.54
N ARG A 163 6.70 19.18 -10.48
CA ARG A 163 6.72 18.53 -9.15
C ARG A 163 5.90 17.27 -9.12
N THR A 164 4.71 17.30 -9.69
CA THR A 164 3.86 16.12 -9.81
C THR A 164 4.57 15.03 -10.59
N MET A 165 5.23 15.36 -11.70
CA MET A 165 6.02 14.38 -12.45
C MET A 165 7.21 13.85 -11.65
N ALA A 166 7.93 14.70 -10.92
CA ALA A 166 9.03 14.26 -10.07
C ALA A 166 8.55 13.31 -8.96
N LEU A 167 7.41 13.62 -8.34
CA LEU A 167 6.77 12.80 -7.34
C LEU A 167 6.34 11.44 -7.91
N LEU A 168 5.64 11.42 -9.04
CA LEU A 168 5.18 10.20 -9.68
C LEU A 168 6.33 9.30 -10.15
N VAL A 169 7.35 9.88 -10.79
CA VAL A 169 8.52 9.12 -11.27
C VAL A 169 9.29 8.51 -10.10
N SER A 170 9.45 9.26 -9.00
CA SER A 170 10.13 8.72 -7.81
C SER A 170 9.32 7.62 -7.15
N ASP A 171 8.01 7.74 -7.08
CA ASP A 171 7.13 6.72 -6.50
C ASP A 171 7.11 5.44 -7.34
N ILE A 172 6.86 5.55 -8.63
CA ILE A 172 6.91 4.40 -9.55
C ILE A 172 8.28 3.72 -9.46
N GLY A 173 9.38 4.50 -9.42
CA GLY A 173 10.71 3.97 -9.18
C GLY A 173 10.83 3.20 -7.87
N THR A 174 10.27 3.71 -6.78
CA THR A 174 10.22 3.03 -5.47
C THR A 174 9.54 1.67 -5.58
N ILE A 175 8.36 1.63 -6.19
CA ILE A 175 7.56 0.40 -6.30
C ILE A 175 8.25 -0.61 -7.24
N VAL A 176 8.72 -0.18 -8.41
CA VAL A 176 9.39 -1.06 -9.39
C VAL A 176 10.66 -1.67 -8.79
N TRP A 177 11.51 -0.89 -8.15
CA TRP A 177 12.73 -1.40 -7.53
C TRP A 177 12.43 -2.21 -6.27
N GLY A 178 11.41 -1.85 -5.49
CA GLY A 178 10.92 -2.66 -4.37
C GLY A 178 10.42 -4.02 -4.83
N THR A 179 9.62 -4.08 -5.90
CA THR A 179 9.16 -5.34 -6.51
C THR A 179 10.33 -6.17 -7.02
N THR A 180 11.27 -5.53 -7.71
CA THR A 180 12.48 -6.21 -8.21
C THR A 180 13.29 -6.79 -7.04
N ALA A 181 13.42 -6.06 -5.95
CA ALA A 181 14.07 -6.55 -4.73
C ALA A 181 13.32 -7.76 -4.14
N ALA A 182 11.99 -7.71 -4.08
CA ALA A 182 11.19 -8.82 -3.56
C ALA A 182 11.34 -10.11 -4.38
N LEU A 183 11.52 -9.99 -5.70
CA LEU A 183 11.70 -11.10 -6.61
C LEU A 183 13.17 -11.57 -6.71
N ALA A 184 14.13 -10.72 -6.32
CA ALA A 184 15.55 -11.04 -6.37
C ALA A 184 16.00 -11.85 -5.15
N THR A 185 17.20 -12.46 -5.27
CA THR A 185 17.82 -13.28 -4.23
C THR A 185 19.23 -12.81 -3.89
N GLY A 186 19.74 -13.22 -2.73
CA GLY A 186 21.09 -12.93 -2.31
C GLY A 186 21.37 -11.43 -2.13
N TRP A 187 22.61 -11.01 -2.37
CA TRP A 187 23.01 -9.61 -2.19
C TRP A 187 22.33 -8.64 -3.20
N VAL A 188 21.95 -9.14 -4.37
CA VAL A 188 21.29 -8.37 -5.44
C VAL A 188 19.94 -7.84 -4.96
N LYS A 189 19.20 -8.61 -4.13
CA LYS A 189 17.99 -8.16 -3.46
C LYS A 189 18.22 -6.84 -2.72
N TRP A 190 19.27 -6.81 -1.89
CA TRP A 190 19.57 -5.64 -1.06
C TRP A 190 20.04 -4.45 -1.88
N LEU A 191 20.74 -4.69 -3.01
CA LEU A 191 21.08 -3.63 -3.94
C LEU A 191 19.82 -2.97 -4.50
N PHE A 192 18.86 -3.76 -5.01
CA PHE A 192 17.62 -3.23 -5.54
C PHE A 192 16.78 -2.56 -4.44
N TYR A 193 16.75 -3.11 -3.24
CA TYR A 193 16.10 -2.49 -2.10
C TYR A 193 16.70 -1.09 -1.79
N CYS A 194 18.01 -0.97 -1.76
CA CYS A 194 18.67 0.32 -1.54
C CYS A 194 18.37 1.33 -2.66
N ILE A 195 18.32 0.88 -3.92
CA ILE A 195 17.88 1.75 -5.04
C ILE A 195 16.44 2.21 -4.82
N GLY A 196 15.54 1.31 -4.46
CA GLY A 196 14.16 1.64 -4.12
C GLY A 196 14.06 2.66 -2.98
N LEU A 197 14.88 2.54 -1.94
CA LEU A 197 14.94 3.51 -0.83
C LEU A 197 15.40 4.90 -1.29
N VAL A 198 16.33 5.01 -2.24
CA VAL A 198 16.75 6.30 -2.80
C VAL A 198 15.56 6.98 -3.49
N TYR A 199 14.82 6.23 -4.31
CA TYR A 199 13.59 6.73 -4.95
C TYR A 199 12.52 7.09 -3.91
N GLY A 200 12.32 6.25 -2.88
CA GLY A 200 11.38 6.51 -1.78
C GLY A 200 11.73 7.76 -0.97
N THR A 201 13.01 8.00 -0.72
CA THR A 201 13.48 9.23 -0.07
C THR A 201 13.16 10.45 -0.93
N GLN A 202 13.33 10.36 -2.25
CA GLN A 202 12.95 11.43 -3.17
C GLN A 202 11.43 11.66 -3.19
N THR A 203 10.63 10.60 -3.11
CA THR A 203 9.17 10.69 -2.98
C THR A 203 8.78 11.42 -1.70
N PHE A 204 9.38 11.05 -0.56
CA PHE A 204 9.14 11.72 0.73
C PHE A 204 9.56 13.19 0.73
N TYR A 205 10.70 13.51 0.12
CA TYR A 205 11.15 14.89 -0.02
C TYR A 205 10.16 15.75 -0.81
N ASN A 206 9.74 15.27 -2.00
CA ASN A 206 8.78 15.98 -2.83
C ASN A 206 7.40 16.10 -2.15
N ALA A 207 6.91 15.03 -1.50
CA ALA A 207 5.68 15.08 -0.73
C ALA A 207 5.78 16.09 0.44
N GLY A 208 6.92 16.13 1.13
CA GLY A 208 7.17 17.08 2.21
C GLY A 208 7.04 18.54 1.76
N ILE A 209 7.61 18.86 0.59
CA ILE A 209 7.46 20.22 0.00
C ILE A 209 5.98 20.51 -0.25
N ILE A 210 5.24 19.58 -0.86
CA ILE A 210 3.81 19.77 -1.17
C ILE A 210 3.00 19.97 0.12
N TYR A 211 3.27 19.20 1.19
CA TYR A 211 2.58 19.40 2.47
C TYR A 211 2.88 20.76 3.12
N VAL A 212 4.13 21.26 3.03
CA VAL A 212 4.48 22.60 3.52
C VAL A 212 3.74 23.67 2.72
N GLU A 213 3.69 23.53 1.40
CA GLU A 213 2.91 24.44 0.54
C GLU A 213 1.42 24.38 0.87
N ALA A 214 0.83 23.17 0.94
CA ALA A 214 -0.56 22.98 1.30
C ALA A 214 -0.90 23.62 2.65
N TYR A 215 -0.03 23.46 3.65
CA TYR A 215 -0.21 24.08 4.97
C TYR A 215 -0.30 25.61 4.88
N HIS A 216 0.46 26.24 3.99
CA HIS A 216 0.44 27.70 3.81
C HIS A 216 -0.66 28.18 2.85
N THR A 217 -1.10 27.33 1.93
CA THR A 217 -2.17 27.65 0.96
C THR A 217 -3.56 27.66 1.61
N VAL A 218 -3.82 26.69 2.51
CA VAL A 218 -5.13 26.54 3.13
C VAL A 218 -5.40 27.60 4.20
N PRO A 219 -6.69 27.90 4.50
CA PRO A 219 -7.08 28.78 5.58
C PRO A 219 -6.49 28.35 6.92
N LYS A 220 -6.25 29.34 7.80
CA LYS A 220 -5.77 29.08 9.16
C LYS A 220 -6.78 28.26 9.97
N GLY A 221 -6.33 27.64 11.07
CA GLY A 221 -7.17 26.90 11.98
C GLY A 221 -7.36 25.42 11.57
N ARG A 222 -8.60 24.98 11.38
CA ARG A 222 -8.95 23.55 11.14
C ARG A 222 -8.31 22.99 9.88
N CYS A 223 -8.27 23.75 8.79
CA CYS A 223 -7.67 23.28 7.53
C CYS A 223 -6.21 22.92 7.73
N ARG A 224 -5.42 23.77 8.39
CA ARG A 224 -3.99 23.52 8.68
C ARG A 224 -3.79 22.30 9.60
N GLN A 225 -4.67 22.09 10.57
CA GLN A 225 -4.63 20.89 11.43
C GLN A 225 -4.86 19.62 10.61
N VAL A 226 -5.82 19.62 9.70
CA VAL A 226 -6.09 18.50 8.80
C VAL A 226 -4.90 18.22 7.89
N VAL A 227 -4.31 19.24 7.26
CA VAL A 227 -3.10 19.10 6.43
C VAL A 227 -1.95 18.50 7.24
N THR A 228 -1.75 18.96 8.47
CA THR A 228 -0.72 18.39 9.36
C THR A 228 -1.01 16.92 9.69
N GLY A 229 -2.27 16.60 10.00
CA GLY A 229 -2.69 15.21 10.25
C GLY A 229 -2.49 14.31 9.03
N MET A 230 -2.82 14.79 7.84
CA MET A 230 -2.58 14.08 6.57
C MET A 230 -1.09 13.84 6.33
N ALA A 231 -0.24 14.85 6.60
CA ALA A 231 1.21 14.72 6.46
C ALA A 231 1.77 13.65 7.40
N TRP A 232 1.43 13.69 8.68
CA TRP A 232 1.84 12.68 9.66
C TRP A 232 1.37 11.29 9.26
N LEU A 233 0.11 11.16 8.87
CA LEU A 233 -0.45 9.88 8.46
C LEU A 233 0.26 9.33 7.21
N PHE A 234 0.55 10.19 6.23
CA PHE A 234 1.30 9.83 5.03
C PHE A 234 2.70 9.31 5.39
N PHE A 235 3.52 10.10 6.09
CA PHE A 235 4.89 9.70 6.37
C PHE A 235 4.99 8.46 7.26
N VAL A 236 4.10 8.31 8.24
CA VAL A 236 4.09 7.13 9.11
C VAL A 236 3.66 5.89 8.34
N SER A 237 2.52 5.94 7.64
CA SER A 237 1.99 4.75 6.95
C SER A 237 2.87 4.32 5.78
N TRP A 238 3.35 5.26 4.96
CA TRP A 238 4.26 4.95 3.85
C TRP A 238 5.64 4.50 4.34
N GLY A 239 6.12 5.03 5.47
CA GLY A 239 7.34 4.56 6.12
C GLY A 239 7.26 3.13 6.66
N MET A 240 6.06 2.61 6.91
CA MET A 240 5.87 1.22 7.33
C MET A 240 6.22 0.21 6.22
N PHE A 241 5.97 0.51 4.96
CA PHE A 241 6.16 -0.45 3.86
C PHE A 241 7.61 -0.94 3.72
N PRO A 242 8.65 -0.08 3.69
CA PRO A 242 10.02 -0.56 3.65
C PRO A 242 10.43 -1.33 4.92
N ILE A 243 9.88 -0.99 6.08
CA ILE A 243 10.12 -1.73 7.33
C ILE A 243 9.49 -3.12 7.25
N LEU A 244 8.25 -3.21 6.78
CA LEU A 244 7.56 -4.49 6.60
C LEU A 244 8.25 -5.37 5.54
N PHE A 245 8.83 -4.78 4.49
CA PHE A 245 9.68 -5.51 3.55
C PHE A 245 10.88 -6.15 4.25
N ILE A 246 11.62 -5.39 5.07
CA ILE A 246 12.80 -5.90 5.80
C ILE A 246 12.41 -7.04 6.74
N LEU A 247 11.32 -6.86 7.50
CA LEU A 247 10.89 -7.82 8.52
C LEU A 247 10.10 -8.99 7.94
N GLY A 248 9.46 -8.79 6.80
CA GLY A 248 8.59 -9.75 6.12
C GLY A 248 9.34 -10.90 5.42
N PRO A 249 8.59 -11.76 4.76
CA PRO A 249 9.13 -12.92 4.04
C PRO A 249 10.02 -12.53 2.86
N GLU A 250 9.85 -11.34 2.32
CA GLU A 250 10.69 -10.78 1.26
C GLU A 250 12.10 -10.43 1.77
N GLY A 251 12.21 -9.99 3.02
CA GLY A 251 13.46 -9.57 3.66
C GLY A 251 14.11 -10.67 4.50
N PHE A 252 14.14 -10.45 5.81
CA PHE A 252 14.76 -11.37 6.79
C PHE A 252 13.83 -12.48 7.26
N GLY A 253 12.53 -12.46 6.94
CA GLY A 253 11.56 -13.47 7.34
C GLY A 253 11.32 -13.53 8.86
N VAL A 254 11.46 -12.41 9.55
CA VAL A 254 11.14 -12.29 10.98
C VAL A 254 9.63 -12.39 11.19
N LEU A 255 8.86 -11.78 10.30
CA LEU A 255 7.41 -11.91 10.23
C LEU A 255 7.04 -13.05 9.29
N SER A 256 6.03 -13.81 9.67
CA SER A 256 5.36 -14.74 8.76
C SER A 256 4.65 -13.98 7.64
N VAL A 257 4.22 -14.68 6.59
CA VAL A 257 3.37 -14.09 5.54
C VAL A 257 2.12 -13.48 6.16
N ALA A 258 1.46 -14.20 7.07
CA ALA A 258 0.27 -13.70 7.76
C ALA A 258 0.56 -12.45 8.60
N GLY A 259 1.65 -12.44 9.37
CA GLY A 259 2.08 -11.26 10.14
C GLY A 259 2.40 -10.05 9.25
N SER A 260 3.09 -10.29 8.13
CA SER A 260 3.37 -9.26 7.12
C SER A 260 2.08 -8.72 6.51
N THR A 261 1.12 -9.58 6.19
CA THR A 261 -0.19 -9.19 5.64
C THR A 261 -0.97 -8.31 6.60
N ILE A 262 -1.02 -8.64 7.88
CA ILE A 262 -1.69 -7.80 8.88
C ILE A 262 -1.07 -6.40 8.87
N GLY A 263 0.27 -6.30 8.90
CA GLY A 263 0.98 -5.03 8.87
C GLY A 263 0.68 -4.21 7.61
N HIS A 264 0.72 -4.85 6.45
CA HIS A 264 0.41 -4.20 5.18
C HIS A 264 -1.06 -3.77 5.09
N THR A 265 -2.00 -4.60 5.54
CA THR A 265 -3.43 -4.24 5.56
C THR A 265 -3.67 -2.99 6.41
N ILE A 266 -3.04 -2.90 7.59
CA ILE A 266 -3.13 -1.70 8.44
C ILE A 266 -2.52 -0.48 7.73
N ALA A 267 -1.32 -0.63 7.14
CA ALA A 267 -0.65 0.45 6.43
C ALA A 267 -1.46 0.93 5.21
N ASP A 268 -2.06 0.02 4.45
CA ASP A 268 -2.92 0.35 3.31
C ASP A 268 -4.18 1.11 3.75
N LEU A 269 -4.89 0.63 4.78
CA LEU A 269 -6.07 1.34 5.30
C LEU A 269 -5.73 2.75 5.78
N LEU A 270 -4.60 2.94 6.45
CA LEU A 270 -4.16 4.24 6.92
C LEU A 270 -3.75 5.16 5.77
N SER A 271 -2.92 4.65 4.85
CA SER A 271 -2.33 5.45 3.76
C SER A 271 -3.31 5.80 2.65
N LYS A 272 -4.40 5.06 2.51
CA LYS A 272 -5.35 5.20 1.40
C LYS A 272 -6.74 5.60 1.92
N ASN A 273 -7.40 4.74 2.70
CA ASN A 273 -8.77 4.98 3.12
C ASN A 273 -8.90 6.14 4.12
N ILE A 274 -8.12 6.12 5.21
CA ILE A 274 -8.18 7.18 6.24
C ILE A 274 -7.58 8.48 5.70
N TRP A 275 -6.47 8.39 4.97
CA TRP A 275 -5.86 9.55 4.33
C TRP A 275 -6.79 10.19 3.30
N GLY A 276 -7.46 9.41 2.45
CA GLY A 276 -8.46 9.88 1.48
C GLY A 276 -9.65 10.56 2.17
N LEU A 277 -10.12 10.02 3.30
CA LEU A 277 -11.19 10.63 4.09
C LEU A 277 -10.80 12.02 4.62
N LEU A 278 -9.57 12.16 5.11
CA LEU A 278 -9.04 13.47 5.55
C LEU A 278 -8.91 14.44 4.37
N GLY A 279 -8.50 13.96 3.19
CA GLY A 279 -8.43 14.76 1.97
C GLY A 279 -9.80 15.27 1.54
N HIS A 280 -10.81 14.39 1.55
CA HIS A 280 -12.20 14.79 1.30
C HIS A 280 -12.69 15.81 2.33
N TYR A 281 -12.44 15.58 3.62
CA TYR A 281 -12.83 16.51 4.67
C TYR A 281 -12.15 17.89 4.51
N LEU A 282 -10.88 17.91 4.15
CA LEU A 282 -10.18 19.17 3.84
C LEU A 282 -10.83 19.92 2.70
N ARG A 283 -11.20 19.22 1.63
CA ARG A 283 -11.91 19.81 0.47
C ARG A 283 -13.24 20.47 0.90
N VAL A 284 -14.00 19.80 1.75
CA VAL A 284 -15.25 20.34 2.29
C VAL A 284 -14.98 21.62 3.11
N LEU A 285 -13.99 21.60 4.00
CA LEU A 285 -13.64 22.77 4.80
C LEU A 285 -13.20 23.97 3.95
N ILE A 286 -12.39 23.73 2.91
CA ILE A 286 -11.97 24.80 1.97
C ILE A 286 -13.16 25.36 1.23
N HIS A 287 -14.08 24.50 0.77
CA HIS A 287 -15.28 24.92 0.07
C HIS A 287 -16.20 25.76 0.98
N GLU A 288 -16.40 25.35 2.23
CA GLU A 288 -17.15 26.13 3.23
C GLU A 288 -16.51 27.50 3.47
N HIS A 289 -15.17 27.56 3.59
CA HIS A 289 -14.44 28.80 3.74
C HIS A 289 -14.68 29.77 2.56
N ILE A 290 -14.57 29.25 1.32
CA ILE A 290 -14.79 30.06 0.11
C ILE A 290 -16.25 30.53 0.02
N LEU A 291 -17.22 29.73 0.44
CA LEU A 291 -18.63 30.15 0.46
C LEU A 291 -18.92 31.27 1.46
N ILE A 292 -18.21 31.29 2.59
CA ILE A 292 -18.41 32.31 3.65
C ILE A 292 -17.64 33.58 3.38
N HIS A 293 -16.35 33.48 3.02
CA HIS A 293 -15.40 34.60 2.95
C HIS A 293 -15.07 35.02 1.50
N GLY A 294 -15.42 34.18 0.51
CA GLY A 294 -14.99 34.36 -0.88
C GLY A 294 -13.62 33.75 -1.16
N ASP A 295 -13.21 33.77 -2.43
CA ASP A 295 -11.90 33.29 -2.88
C ASP A 295 -10.87 34.46 -2.82
N ILE A 296 -10.58 34.93 -1.60
CA ILE A 296 -9.62 35.99 -1.35
C ILE A 296 -8.26 35.36 -1.04
N ARG A 297 -7.23 35.76 -1.79
CA ARG A 297 -5.90 35.16 -1.71
C ARG A 297 -4.82 36.18 -1.45
N LYS A 298 -3.86 35.82 -0.59
CA LYS A 298 -2.66 36.58 -0.30
C LYS A 298 -1.43 35.84 -0.81
N THR A 299 -0.64 36.48 -1.67
CA THR A 299 0.64 35.92 -2.11
C THR A 299 1.67 36.04 -0.99
N THR A 300 2.29 34.94 -0.63
CA THR A 300 3.35 34.85 0.38
C THR A 300 4.55 34.11 -0.22
N LYS A 301 5.76 34.64 0.02
CA LYS A 301 7.00 33.98 -0.40
C LYS A 301 7.50 33.07 0.71
N LEU A 302 7.71 31.81 0.36
CA LEU A 302 8.27 30.81 1.25
C LEU A 302 9.64 30.40 0.75
N ASN A 303 10.60 30.23 1.66
CA ASN A 303 11.89 29.63 1.35
C ASN A 303 11.88 28.19 1.85
N ILE A 304 11.83 27.24 0.91
CA ILE A 304 11.82 25.80 1.22
C ILE A 304 13.08 25.16 0.60
N GLY A 305 13.99 24.69 1.46
CA GLY A 305 15.22 24.04 1.01
C GLY A 305 16.15 24.93 0.18
N GLY A 306 16.11 26.26 0.39
CA GLY A 306 16.92 27.24 -0.34
C GLY A 306 16.26 27.73 -1.65
N THR A 307 15.06 27.25 -1.98
CA THR A 307 14.28 27.72 -3.14
C THR A 307 13.17 28.63 -2.65
N GLU A 308 13.06 29.83 -3.22
CA GLU A 308 11.96 30.74 -2.97
C GLU A 308 10.76 30.34 -3.81
N ILE A 309 9.62 30.10 -3.15
CA ILE A 309 8.36 29.67 -3.77
C ILE A 309 7.29 30.69 -3.39
N GLU A 310 6.53 31.15 -4.38
CA GLU A 310 5.36 31.98 -4.15
C GLU A 310 4.13 31.07 -3.91
N VAL A 311 3.43 31.31 -2.80
CA VAL A 311 2.25 30.57 -2.39
C VAL A 311 1.10 31.55 -2.19
N GLU A 312 -0.05 31.22 -2.75
CA GLU A 312 -1.28 31.95 -2.56
C GLU A 312 -2.07 31.38 -1.39
N THR A 313 -2.16 32.11 -0.30
CA THR A 313 -2.88 31.72 0.92
C THR A 313 -4.31 32.23 0.87
N LEU A 314 -5.31 31.36 1.14
CA LEU A 314 -6.69 31.78 1.36
C LEU A 314 -6.81 32.52 2.69
N VAL A 315 -7.39 33.72 2.67
CA VAL A 315 -7.56 34.60 3.82
C VAL A 315 -9.03 34.98 4.03
N GLU A 316 -9.35 35.51 5.22
CA GLU A 316 -10.74 35.75 5.61
C GLU A 316 -11.28 37.07 5.07
N ASP A 317 -10.41 38.09 4.85
CA ASP A 317 -10.81 39.39 4.33
C ASP A 317 -9.70 40.07 3.50
N GLU A 318 -10.10 41.13 2.79
CA GLU A 318 -9.17 41.93 1.96
C GLU A 318 -8.14 42.73 2.80
N ALA A 319 -8.45 43.04 4.05
CA ALA A 319 -7.51 43.69 4.94
C ALA A 319 -6.34 42.78 5.32
N GLU A 320 -6.62 41.51 5.53
CA GLU A 320 -5.57 40.49 5.74
C GLU A 320 -4.77 40.25 4.45
N ALA A 321 -5.39 40.32 3.27
CA ALA A 321 -4.72 40.19 1.98
C ALA A 321 -3.78 41.36 1.69
N GLY A 322 -4.15 42.61 2.08
CA GLY A 322 -3.37 43.82 1.87
C GLY A 322 -2.28 44.08 2.90
N ALA A 323 -2.24 43.34 4.01
CA ALA A 323 -1.19 43.51 5.03
C ALA A 323 0.11 42.84 4.56
N VAL A 324 1.03 43.62 3.98
CA VAL A 324 2.38 43.23 3.58
C VAL A 324 3.35 43.39 4.71
#